data_cddf5b908391640072e4eeb6fe9a0771
#
_entry.id   cddf5b908391640072e4eeb6fe9a0771
#
_cell.length_a   1.000
_cell.length_b   1.000
_cell.length_c   1.000
_cell.angle_alpha   90.00
_cell.angle_beta   90.00
_cell.angle_gamma   90.00
#
_symmetry.space_group_name_H-M   'P 1'
#
loop_
_entity.id
_entity.type
_entity.pdbx_description
1 polymer ?
#
loop_
_entity_poly.entity_id
_entity_poly.type
_entity_poly.pdbx_seq_one_letter_code
_entity_poly.pdbx_strand_id
1 'polypeptide(L)'
;VSKQKTYKQKLTKWIDKVLVVPRKEIGGMPICPFIKQYRDKIHIVETTAPMTIAKNFADLKETLDIEACILYGKRYSFEKLHKICNRINSLYKTKNVVCLAMHPDSEEPPLALEYNFEYPILILQRINTLTDARNRLQNTDYYKFFQDIDK
;
A
#
# COMPACT_ATOMS: atom_id res chain seq x y z
N VAL A 1 -29.94 4.41 -9.48
CA VAL A 1 -28.60 4.94 -9.17
C VAL A 1 -28.22 4.58 -7.77
N SER A 2 -27.18 3.82 -7.63
CA SER A 2 -26.68 3.45 -6.32
C SER A 2 -26.20 4.68 -5.55
N LYS A 3 -26.78 4.92 -4.40
CA LYS A 3 -26.33 5.98 -3.48
C LYS A 3 -25.06 5.55 -2.73
N GLN A 4 -24.61 4.30 -2.88
CA GLN A 4 -23.42 3.81 -2.25
C GLN A 4 -22.18 4.28 -3.02
N LYS A 5 -21.20 4.78 -2.26
CA LYS A 5 -19.89 5.05 -2.83
C LYS A 5 -19.28 3.76 -3.31
N THR A 6 -18.65 3.77 -4.47
CA THR A 6 -17.89 2.64 -4.98
C THR A 6 -16.70 2.38 -4.07
N TYR A 7 -16.16 1.17 -4.09
CA TYR A 7 -14.94 0.85 -3.35
C TYR A 7 -13.79 1.77 -3.75
N LYS A 8 -13.70 2.09 -5.02
CA LYS A 8 -12.68 3.01 -5.52
C LYS A 8 -12.79 4.39 -4.88
N GLN A 9 -13.99 4.92 -4.78
CA GLN A 9 -14.24 6.22 -4.14
C GLN A 9 -13.88 6.19 -2.65
N LYS A 10 -14.30 5.15 -1.95
CA LYS A 10 -13.96 4.96 -0.54
C LYS A 10 -12.46 4.83 -0.32
N LEU A 11 -11.80 4.06 -1.16
CA LEU A 11 -10.36 3.84 -1.09
C LEU A 11 -9.59 5.13 -1.38
N THR A 12 -9.99 5.87 -2.40
CA THR A 12 -9.40 7.17 -2.72
C THR A 12 -9.53 8.13 -1.55
N LYS A 13 -10.71 8.20 -0.94
CA LYS A 13 -10.95 9.04 0.22
C LYS A 13 -10.06 8.64 1.40
N TRP A 14 -9.93 7.34 1.65
CA TRP A 14 -9.08 6.82 2.73
C TRP A 14 -7.62 7.20 2.51
N ILE A 15 -7.11 7.06 1.29
CA ILE A 15 -5.74 7.48 0.96
C ILE A 15 -5.56 8.96 1.27
N ASP A 16 -6.45 9.80 0.77
CA ASP A 16 -6.32 11.25 0.86
C ASP A 16 -6.61 11.81 2.25
N LYS A 17 -7.40 11.11 3.06
CA LYS A 17 -7.78 11.55 4.41
C LYS A 17 -7.01 10.87 5.54
N VAL A 18 -6.42 9.72 5.28
CA VAL A 18 -5.76 8.92 6.30
C VAL A 18 -4.27 8.75 6.03
N LEU A 19 -3.90 8.21 4.87
CA LEU A 19 -2.53 7.80 4.61
C LEU A 19 -1.57 8.97 4.36
N VAL A 20 -2.02 10.02 3.68
CA VAL A 20 -1.14 11.10 3.24
C VAL A 20 -1.26 12.38 4.10
N VAL A 21 -2.14 12.38 5.08
CA VAL A 21 -2.36 13.54 5.95
C VAL A 21 -1.30 13.55 7.06
N PRO A 22 -0.66 14.70 7.32
CA PRO A 22 0.27 14.82 8.45
C PRO A 22 -0.42 14.51 9.78
N ARG A 23 0.26 13.77 10.64
CA ARG A 23 -0.24 13.36 11.96
C ARG A 23 0.67 13.84 13.07
N LYS A 24 0.10 14.53 14.03
CA LYS A 24 0.85 15.00 15.20
C LYS A 24 1.47 13.85 15.99
N GLU A 25 0.78 12.73 16.07
CA GLU A 25 1.17 11.53 16.81
C GLU A 25 2.47 10.91 16.28
N ILE A 26 2.83 11.22 15.04
CA ILE A 26 4.06 10.74 14.42
C ILE A 26 4.92 11.91 13.90
N GLY A 27 5.00 12.98 14.69
CA GLY A 27 5.90 14.10 14.39
C GLY A 27 5.52 14.95 13.20
N GLY A 28 4.23 14.97 12.83
CA GLY A 28 3.76 15.74 11.68
C GLY A 28 3.94 15.05 10.33
N MET A 29 4.37 13.78 10.35
CA MET A 29 4.54 12.99 9.12
C MET A 29 3.24 12.26 8.75
N PRO A 30 3.01 11.98 7.47
CA PRO A 30 1.92 11.11 7.06
C PRO A 30 2.23 9.64 7.42
N ILE A 31 1.18 8.83 7.56
CA ILE A 31 1.33 7.39 7.83
C ILE A 31 2.12 6.71 6.70
N CYS A 32 1.85 7.09 5.47
CA CYS A 32 2.56 6.55 4.32
C CYS A 32 3.15 7.66 3.45
N PRO A 33 4.35 8.16 3.80
CA PRO A 33 5.00 9.22 3.02
C PRO A 33 5.26 8.83 1.56
N PHE A 34 5.47 7.54 1.30
CA PHE A 34 5.72 7.06 -0.07
C PHE A 34 4.51 7.32 -0.96
N ILE A 35 3.33 6.98 -0.48
CA ILE A 35 2.08 7.18 -1.22
C ILE A 35 1.83 8.67 -1.43
N LYS A 36 2.13 9.51 -0.44
CA LYS A 36 2.03 10.96 -0.59
C LYS A 36 2.90 11.46 -1.74
N GLN A 37 4.14 11.01 -1.78
CA GLN A 37 5.11 11.47 -2.79
C GLN A 37 4.69 11.07 -4.21
N TYR A 38 4.11 9.88 -4.38
CA TYR A 38 3.77 9.35 -5.69
C TYR A 38 2.26 9.30 -5.94
N ARG A 39 1.48 10.14 -5.26
CA ARG A 39 0.02 10.10 -5.29
C ARG A 39 -0.54 10.10 -6.73
N ASP A 40 0.05 10.89 -7.61
CA ASP A 40 -0.41 11.01 -9.00
C ASP A 40 0.00 9.81 -9.88
N LYS A 41 0.87 8.95 -9.37
CA LYS A 41 1.41 7.78 -10.07
C LYS A 41 0.89 6.48 -9.48
N ILE A 42 -0.20 6.55 -8.74
CA ILE A 42 -0.84 5.39 -8.10
C ILE A 42 -2.08 5.02 -8.87
N HIS A 43 -2.16 3.77 -9.30
CA HIS A 43 -3.34 3.20 -9.91
C HIS A 43 -4.14 2.41 -8.89
N ILE A 44 -5.44 2.66 -8.86
CA ILE A 44 -6.38 1.92 -8.02
C ILE A 44 -7.15 0.98 -8.93
N VAL A 45 -7.03 -0.32 -8.69
CA VAL A 45 -7.55 -1.36 -9.58
C VAL A 45 -8.49 -2.28 -8.82
N GLU A 46 -9.73 -2.34 -9.27
CA GLU A 46 -10.67 -3.37 -8.82
C GLU A 46 -10.41 -4.64 -9.60
N THR A 47 -10.17 -5.74 -8.89
CA THR A 47 -9.84 -7.00 -9.54
C THR A 47 -10.20 -8.20 -8.70
N THR A 48 -10.62 -9.28 -9.37
CA THR A 48 -10.76 -10.60 -8.78
C THR A 48 -9.54 -11.49 -9.10
N ALA A 49 -8.56 -10.96 -9.84
CA ALA A 49 -7.38 -11.68 -10.29
C ALA A 49 -6.10 -10.91 -9.94
N PRO A 50 -5.75 -10.77 -8.64
CA PRO A 50 -4.59 -9.98 -8.22
C PRO A 50 -3.28 -10.50 -8.79
N MET A 51 -3.16 -11.81 -9.00
CA MET A 51 -1.95 -12.39 -9.59
C MET A 51 -1.70 -11.90 -11.02
N THR A 52 -2.76 -11.74 -11.80
CA THR A 52 -2.66 -11.23 -13.18
C THR A 52 -2.21 -9.76 -13.18
N ILE A 53 -2.78 -8.96 -12.29
CA ILE A 53 -2.39 -7.55 -12.17
C ILE A 53 -0.93 -7.43 -11.72
N ALA A 54 -0.51 -8.26 -10.76
CA ALA A 54 0.87 -8.26 -10.29
C ALA A 54 1.85 -8.60 -11.41
N LYS A 55 1.53 -9.59 -12.22
CA LYS A 55 2.34 -9.94 -13.39
C LYS A 55 2.43 -8.78 -14.38
N ASN A 56 1.30 -8.17 -14.69
CA ASN A 56 1.28 -7.03 -15.61
C ASN A 56 2.10 -5.85 -15.06
N PHE A 57 1.97 -5.57 -13.76
CA PHE A 57 2.76 -4.52 -13.12
C PHE A 57 4.26 -4.82 -13.17
N ALA A 58 4.64 -6.08 -12.94
CA ALA A 58 6.04 -6.51 -13.01
C ALA A 58 6.62 -6.38 -14.43
N ASP A 59 5.79 -6.57 -15.44
CA ASP A 59 6.21 -6.51 -16.84
C ASP A 59 6.16 -5.09 -17.43
N LEU A 60 5.64 -4.10 -16.69
CA LEU A 60 5.61 -2.73 -17.15
C LEU A 60 7.02 -2.17 -17.26
N LYS A 61 7.27 -1.48 -18.37
CA LYS A 61 8.54 -0.78 -18.57
C LYS A 61 8.64 0.42 -17.62
N GLU A 62 9.84 0.72 -17.18
CA GLU A 62 10.12 1.87 -16.31
C GLU A 62 9.69 3.21 -16.91
N THR A 63 9.50 3.26 -18.22
CA THR A 63 9.02 4.45 -18.92
C THR A 63 7.55 4.76 -18.64
N LEU A 64 6.79 3.79 -18.11
CA LEU A 64 5.42 4.04 -17.70
C LEU A 64 5.40 4.59 -16.29
N ASP A 65 4.71 5.70 -16.12
CA ASP A 65 4.75 6.52 -14.92
C ASP A 65 3.81 5.99 -13.84
N ILE A 66 3.94 4.68 -13.52
CA ILE A 66 3.15 4.00 -12.50
C ILE A 66 4.11 3.48 -11.42
N GLU A 67 4.02 4.05 -10.23
CA GLU A 67 4.87 3.70 -9.09
C GLU A 67 4.21 2.70 -8.14
N ALA A 68 2.89 2.67 -8.10
CA ALA A 68 2.16 1.76 -7.24
C ALA A 68 0.80 1.41 -7.82
N CYS A 69 0.33 0.20 -7.47
CA CYS A 69 -1.03 -0.23 -7.74
C CYS A 69 -1.67 -0.67 -6.43
N ILE A 70 -2.85 -0.15 -6.14
CA ILE A 70 -3.65 -0.60 -5.00
C ILE A 70 -4.78 -1.47 -5.52
N LEU A 71 -4.77 -2.73 -5.11
CA LEU A 71 -5.71 -3.75 -5.57
C LEU A 71 -6.77 -4.01 -4.52
N TYR A 72 -8.01 -4.04 -4.95
CA TYR A 72 -9.13 -4.37 -4.10
C TYR A 72 -10.18 -5.14 -4.91
N GLY A 73 -11.13 -5.77 -4.24
CA GLY A 73 -12.22 -6.45 -4.95
C GLY A 73 -12.90 -7.50 -4.10
N LYS A 74 -12.19 -8.53 -3.68
CA LYS A 74 -12.75 -9.58 -2.86
C LYS A 74 -12.46 -9.34 -1.38
N ARG A 75 -13.40 -9.74 -0.54
CA ARG A 75 -13.21 -9.75 0.92
C ARG A 75 -12.43 -10.99 1.33
N TYR A 76 -11.15 -11.02 1.00
CA TYR A 76 -10.29 -12.10 1.43
C TYR A 76 -10.18 -12.14 2.95
N SER A 77 -10.06 -13.35 3.50
CA SER A 77 -9.64 -13.50 4.89
C SER A 77 -8.21 -12.98 5.05
N PHE A 78 -7.84 -12.66 6.28
CA PHE A 78 -6.46 -12.27 6.61
C PHE A 78 -5.44 -13.26 6.06
N GLU A 79 -5.67 -14.55 6.32
CA GLU A 79 -4.76 -15.62 5.88
C GLU A 79 -4.65 -15.71 4.37
N LYS A 80 -5.78 -15.64 3.68
CA LYS A 80 -5.81 -15.72 2.21
C LYS A 80 -5.10 -14.54 1.58
N LEU A 81 -5.34 -13.34 2.10
CA LEU A 81 -4.70 -12.13 1.61
C LEU A 81 -3.18 -12.21 1.75
N HIS A 82 -2.70 -12.67 2.91
CA HIS A 82 -1.27 -12.82 3.16
C HIS A 82 -0.63 -13.90 2.30
N LYS A 83 -1.35 -14.99 2.00
CA LYS A 83 -0.87 -16.01 1.06
C LYS A 83 -0.66 -15.45 -0.33
N ILE A 84 -1.63 -14.67 -0.82
CA ILE A 84 -1.52 -14.00 -2.13
C ILE A 84 -0.34 -13.04 -2.13
N CYS A 85 -0.24 -12.23 -1.10
CA CYS A 85 0.86 -11.26 -0.92
C CYS A 85 2.24 -11.95 -0.96
N ASN A 86 2.41 -13.00 -0.19
CA ASN A 86 3.65 -13.76 -0.12
C ASN A 86 4.01 -14.40 -1.47
N ARG A 87 3.01 -14.89 -2.18
CA ARG A 87 3.22 -15.48 -3.51
C ARG A 87 3.69 -14.43 -4.52
N ILE A 88 3.07 -13.26 -4.50
CA ILE A 88 3.49 -12.15 -5.37
C ILE A 88 4.92 -11.76 -5.06
N ASN A 89 5.27 -11.60 -3.79
CA ASN A 89 6.63 -11.26 -3.38
C ASN A 89 7.63 -12.32 -3.83
N SER A 90 7.29 -13.60 -3.70
CA SER A 90 8.15 -14.68 -4.12
C SER A 90 8.40 -14.69 -5.64
N LEU A 91 7.35 -14.43 -6.43
CA LEU A 91 7.43 -14.50 -7.90
C LEU A 91 8.07 -13.28 -8.54
N TYR A 92 7.86 -12.08 -7.97
CA TYR A 92 8.20 -10.84 -8.66
C TYR A 92 9.24 -9.97 -7.95
N LYS A 93 9.80 -10.45 -6.87
CA LYS A 93 10.89 -9.75 -6.16
C LYS A 93 12.05 -9.42 -7.09
N THR A 94 12.44 -10.36 -7.96
CA THR A 94 13.53 -10.16 -8.91
C THR A 94 13.18 -9.20 -10.04
N LYS A 95 11.90 -8.85 -10.17
CA LYS A 95 11.41 -7.87 -11.15
C LYS A 95 11.11 -6.51 -10.52
N ASN A 96 11.73 -6.20 -9.39
CA ASN A 96 11.59 -4.90 -8.72
C ASN A 96 10.18 -4.62 -8.20
N VAL A 97 9.45 -5.66 -7.78
CA VAL A 97 8.09 -5.52 -7.24
C VAL A 97 8.02 -6.09 -5.84
N VAL A 98 7.41 -5.33 -4.94
CA VAL A 98 7.07 -5.77 -3.60
C VAL A 98 5.56 -5.56 -3.38
N CYS A 99 4.95 -6.51 -2.68
CA CYS A 99 3.54 -6.47 -2.32
C CYS A 99 3.39 -6.30 -0.82
N LEU A 100 2.48 -5.42 -0.43
CA LEU A 100 2.08 -5.22 0.95
C LEU A 100 0.61 -5.57 1.10
N ALA A 101 0.26 -6.32 2.13
CA ALA A 101 -1.13 -6.66 2.44
C ALA A 101 -1.64 -5.81 3.59
N MET A 102 -2.83 -5.25 3.46
CA MET A 102 -3.52 -4.56 4.54
C MET A 102 -4.90 -5.17 4.72
N HIS A 103 -5.21 -5.59 5.93
CA HIS A 103 -6.48 -6.22 6.26
C HIS A 103 -7.13 -5.50 7.45
N PRO A 104 -8.47 -5.30 7.43
CA PRO A 104 -9.16 -4.64 8.53
C PRO A 104 -9.02 -5.39 9.87
N ASP A 105 -8.82 -6.71 9.82
CA ASP A 105 -8.65 -7.53 11.03
C ASP A 105 -7.19 -7.66 11.49
N SER A 106 -6.29 -6.87 10.95
CA SER A 106 -4.90 -6.85 11.40
C SER A 106 -4.84 -6.36 12.84
N GLU A 107 -4.33 -7.20 13.75
CA GLU A 107 -4.43 -7.00 15.19
C GLU A 107 -3.43 -5.99 15.76
N GLU A 108 -2.34 -5.73 15.06
CA GLU A 108 -1.28 -4.89 15.60
C GLU A 108 -0.93 -3.75 14.65
N PRO A 109 -1.71 -2.65 14.70
CA PRO A 109 -1.18 -1.43 14.09
C PRO A 109 0.11 -1.07 14.83
N PRO A 110 1.19 -0.74 14.12
CA PRO A 110 2.45 -0.38 14.76
C PRO A 110 2.33 0.88 15.61
N LEU A 111 1.20 1.56 15.52
CA LEU A 111 0.87 2.75 16.29
C LEU A 111 -0.53 2.58 16.87
N ALA A 112 -0.80 3.25 17.99
CA ALA A 112 -2.14 3.36 18.55
C ALA A 112 -3.03 4.28 17.69
N LEU A 113 -2.96 4.12 16.38
CA LEU A 113 -3.72 4.85 15.39
C LEU A 113 -4.49 3.88 14.52
N GLU A 114 -5.78 4.12 14.38
CA GLU A 114 -6.58 3.38 13.42
C GLU A 114 -6.32 3.95 12.04
N TYR A 115 -5.66 3.15 11.19
CA TYR A 115 -5.41 3.57 9.82
C TYR A 115 -5.71 2.48 8.79
N ASN A 116 -6.19 1.30 9.22
CA ASN A 116 -6.56 0.24 8.29
C ASN A 116 -7.79 0.62 7.51
N PHE A 117 -7.76 0.32 6.21
CA PHE A 117 -8.95 0.45 5.39
C PHE A 117 -9.97 -0.63 5.78
N GLU A 118 -11.25 -0.35 5.58
CA GLU A 118 -12.35 -1.25 5.96
C GLU A 118 -12.43 -2.56 5.14
N TYR A 119 -11.71 -2.63 4.02
CA TYR A 119 -11.65 -3.80 3.15
C TYR A 119 -10.22 -4.27 2.95
N PRO A 120 -10.02 -5.57 2.65
CA PRO A 120 -8.68 -6.08 2.32
C PRO A 120 -8.15 -5.42 1.05
N ILE A 121 -6.89 -5.00 1.10
CA ILE A 121 -6.20 -4.45 -0.08
C ILE A 121 -4.79 -5.01 -0.19
N LEU A 122 -4.29 -5.04 -1.42
CA LEU A 122 -2.90 -5.33 -1.73
C LEU A 122 -2.28 -4.09 -2.38
N ILE A 123 -1.09 -3.74 -1.96
CA ILE A 123 -0.36 -2.59 -2.52
C ILE A 123 0.88 -3.11 -3.20
N LEU A 124 0.96 -2.92 -4.51
CA LEU A 124 2.14 -3.23 -5.31
C LEU A 124 2.99 -1.99 -5.45
N GLN A 125 4.28 -2.10 -5.19
CA GLN A 125 5.21 -0.96 -5.25
C GLN A 125 6.51 -1.39 -5.93
N ARG A 126 7.28 -0.40 -6.41
CA ARG A 126 8.62 -0.62 -6.93
C ARG A 126 9.61 -0.70 -5.78
N ILE A 127 10.43 -1.74 -5.75
CA ILE A 127 11.40 -1.95 -4.65
C ILE A 127 12.42 -0.81 -4.61
N ASN A 128 12.97 -0.42 -5.75
CA ASN A 128 13.98 0.64 -5.79
C ASN A 128 13.42 1.97 -5.29
N THR A 129 12.22 2.35 -5.71
CA THR A 129 11.57 3.59 -5.26
C THR A 129 11.30 3.55 -3.77
N LEU A 130 10.83 2.41 -3.25
CA LEU A 130 10.56 2.23 -1.82
C LEU A 130 11.84 2.30 -1.01
N THR A 131 12.91 1.67 -1.48
CA THR A 131 14.22 1.69 -0.83
C THR A 131 14.77 3.11 -0.74
N ASP A 132 14.71 3.87 -1.82
CA ASP A 132 15.17 5.26 -1.84
C ASP A 132 14.37 6.13 -0.88
N ALA A 133 13.07 5.94 -0.82
CA ALA A 133 12.19 6.66 0.08
C ALA A 133 12.49 6.31 1.56
N ARG A 134 12.72 5.03 1.85
CA ARG A 134 13.10 4.59 3.20
C ARG A 134 14.44 5.20 3.63
N ASN A 135 15.41 5.23 2.73
CA ASN A 135 16.71 5.84 3.02
C ASN A 135 16.59 7.34 3.35
N ARG A 136 15.72 8.04 2.65
CA ARG A 136 15.46 9.46 2.96
C ARG A 136 14.77 9.63 4.30
N LEU A 137 13.85 8.73 4.66
CA LEU A 137 13.12 8.77 5.92
C LEU A 137 13.99 8.45 7.13
N GLN A 138 15.11 7.72 6.95
CA GLN A 138 16.04 7.44 8.03
C GLN A 138 16.66 8.70 8.62
N ASN A 139 16.71 9.79 7.87
CA ASN A 139 17.20 11.08 8.34
C ASN A 139 16.13 11.92 9.03
N THR A 140 14.94 11.36 9.23
CA THR A 140 13.79 11.99 9.89
C THR A 140 13.41 11.20 11.13
N ASP A 141 12.46 11.73 11.91
CA ASP A 141 11.95 11.05 13.09
C ASP A 141 10.88 10.00 12.77
N TYR A 142 10.59 9.76 11.50
CA TYR A 142 9.52 8.87 11.08
C TYR A 142 9.63 7.47 11.71
N TYR A 143 10.81 6.84 11.62
CA TYR A 143 11.00 5.48 12.11
C TYR A 143 11.09 5.38 13.63
N LYS A 144 11.19 6.48 14.35
CA LYS A 144 11.06 6.46 15.81
C LYS A 144 9.65 6.04 16.24
N PHE A 145 8.66 6.33 15.42
CA PHE A 145 7.27 5.99 15.68
C PHE A 145 6.86 4.63 15.09
N PHE A 146 7.66 4.06 14.18
CA PHE A 146 7.41 2.79 13.51
C PHE A 146 8.57 1.82 13.74
N GLN A 147 9.04 1.69 14.96
CA GLN A 147 10.30 1.00 15.29
C GLN A 147 10.37 -0.46 14.84
N ASP A 148 9.24 -1.15 14.75
CA ASP A 148 9.22 -2.60 14.54
C ASP A 148 8.76 -3.01 13.14
N ILE A 149 8.49 -2.07 12.26
CA ILE A 149 7.89 -2.38 10.94
C ILE A 149 8.95 -2.90 9.95
N ASP A 150 10.19 -2.46 10.04
CA ASP A 150 11.22 -2.70 9.04
C ASP A 150 12.39 -3.55 9.55
N LYS A 151 12.16 -4.27 10.62
CA LYS A 151 13.17 -5.21 11.12
C LYS A 151 13.03 -6.54 10.44
#